data_ca17eb888824569cda46639190627b4d
#
_entry.id   ca17eb888824569cda46639190627b4d
#
_cell.length_a   1.000
_cell.length_b   1.000
_cell.length_c   1.000
_cell.angle_alpha   90.00
_cell.angle_beta   90.00
_cell.angle_gamma   90.00
#
_symmetry.space_group_name_H-M   'P 1'
#
loop_
_entity.id
_entity.type
_entity.pdbx_description
1 polymer ?
#
loop_
_entity_poly.entity_id
_entity_poly.type
_entity_poly.pdbx_seq_one_letter_code
_entity_poly.pdbx_strand_id
1 'polypeptide(L)'
;TVITQSDIDTVWETGASSANFEVGETVTYEDLLYGAILPSGADATRALANNLCGSQEAFVDKMNELAQKLNLKDTHFVNTTGIHDENHYTTVHDMALIVQYAIQNEDFKNIYAQRYKTSSNGLHQWVNKSMYNAKRAKINVDDILGCKSGYTNEAKSCLSSLNRVNDNEIISIVGHSVNNDVKTHAAVSDTLDIMNYVGQHYSLQSILTKGAKVRTLDVTLAKDEQKIAITNLNDVSAFLPNDFNKDDLEYKYSFKKLEAPVKKGEKVGDLKVYYQDKLLYQEEYATTKEIEKDTFSYILGVVKDFMFPYGLAIILVIIYILILRMKKR
;
A
#
# COMPACT_ATOMS: atom_id res chain seq x y z
N THR A 1 5.87 26.14 18.88
CA THR A 1 5.16 27.26 18.26
C THR A 1 4.26 27.98 19.28
N VAL A 2 3.69 29.10 18.90
CA VAL A 2 2.72 29.86 19.69
C VAL A 2 1.37 29.84 18.98
N ILE A 3 0.33 29.55 19.73
CA ILE A 3 -1.05 29.55 19.21
C ILE A 3 -1.47 30.99 18.91
N THR A 4 -1.99 31.19 17.72
CA THR A 4 -2.45 32.48 17.22
C THR A 4 -3.98 32.58 17.18
N GLN A 5 -4.52 33.80 17.05
CA GLN A 5 -5.95 33.99 16.88
C GLN A 5 -6.49 33.23 15.64
N SER A 6 -5.75 33.22 14.55
CA SER A 6 -6.14 32.50 13.31
C SER A 6 -6.25 30.97 13.48
N ASP A 7 -5.61 30.39 14.47
CA ASP A 7 -5.71 28.95 14.77
C ASP A 7 -7.03 28.63 15.48
N ILE A 8 -7.61 29.58 16.19
CA ILE A 8 -8.83 29.41 17.00
C ILE A 8 -10.08 30.02 16.32
N ASP A 9 -9.91 30.99 15.44
CA ASP A 9 -11.01 31.64 14.73
C ASP A 9 -11.93 30.61 14.08
N THR A 10 -13.23 30.86 14.20
CA THR A 10 -14.32 30.04 13.65
C THR A 10 -14.47 28.62 14.25
N VAL A 11 -13.55 28.12 15.09
CA VAL A 11 -13.67 26.79 15.69
C VAL A 11 -14.97 26.63 16.47
N TRP A 12 -15.28 27.61 17.31
CA TRP A 12 -16.51 27.63 18.11
C TRP A 12 -17.76 27.92 17.29
N GLU A 13 -17.66 28.78 16.29
CA GLU A 13 -18.80 29.17 15.43
C GLU A 13 -19.26 27.98 14.56
N THR A 14 -18.35 27.13 14.14
CA THR A 14 -18.66 25.98 13.32
C THR A 14 -19.10 24.74 14.11
N GLY A 15 -19.06 24.82 15.46
CA GLY A 15 -19.36 23.67 16.32
C GLY A 15 -18.31 22.54 16.24
N ALA A 16 -17.12 22.83 15.71
CA ALA A 16 -16.03 21.88 15.65
C ALA A 16 -15.52 21.52 17.06
N SER A 17 -14.97 20.32 17.19
CA SER A 17 -14.26 19.93 18.43
C SER A 17 -12.98 20.74 18.59
N SER A 18 -12.58 21.05 19.83
CA SER A 18 -11.37 21.79 20.16
C SER A 18 -10.45 20.96 21.07
N ALA A 19 -9.15 21.17 20.97
CA ALA A 19 -8.16 20.75 21.94
C ALA A 19 -8.06 21.74 23.13
N ASN A 20 -8.78 22.88 23.04
CA ASN A 20 -8.86 23.97 24.00
C ASN A 20 -7.54 24.73 24.20
N PHE A 21 -6.77 24.90 23.14
CA PHE A 21 -5.63 25.80 23.16
C PHE A 21 -6.08 27.26 23.28
N GLU A 22 -5.25 28.09 23.94
CA GLU A 22 -5.48 29.51 24.11
C GLU A 22 -4.52 30.36 23.27
N VAL A 23 -4.97 31.52 22.82
CA VAL A 23 -4.11 32.47 22.08
C VAL A 23 -2.93 32.91 22.95
N GLY A 24 -1.72 32.83 22.38
CA GLY A 24 -0.49 33.15 23.09
C GLY A 24 0.13 31.94 23.83
N GLU A 25 -0.56 30.81 23.86
CA GLU A 25 -0.04 29.60 24.47
C GLU A 25 1.14 29.04 23.64
N THR A 26 2.25 28.66 24.32
CA THR A 26 3.38 27.98 23.70
C THR A 26 3.18 26.47 23.77
N VAL A 27 3.20 25.82 22.62
CA VAL A 27 2.95 24.37 22.46
C VAL A 27 3.99 23.73 21.56
N THR A 28 4.20 22.43 21.71
CA THR A 28 5.01 21.64 20.79
C THR A 28 4.20 21.15 19.59
N TYR A 29 4.87 20.77 18.49
CA TYR A 29 4.20 20.08 17.36
C TYR A 29 3.62 18.75 17.82
N GLU A 30 4.26 18.07 18.76
CA GLU A 30 3.73 16.84 19.36
C GLU A 30 2.39 17.09 20.07
N ASP A 31 2.28 18.18 20.86
CA ASP A 31 1.01 18.57 21.49
C ASP A 31 -0.07 18.83 20.47
N LEU A 32 0.26 19.51 19.35
CA LEU A 32 -0.69 19.76 18.27
C LEU A 32 -1.18 18.46 17.61
N LEU A 33 -0.27 17.50 17.39
CA LEU A 33 -0.63 16.17 16.82
C LEU A 33 -1.57 15.40 17.77
N TYR A 34 -1.26 15.36 19.07
CA TYR A 34 -2.15 14.75 20.05
C TYR A 34 -3.47 15.50 20.17
N GLY A 35 -3.45 16.83 20.15
CA GLY A 35 -4.63 17.68 20.16
C GLY A 35 -5.54 17.46 18.93
N ALA A 36 -4.96 17.18 17.77
CA ALA A 36 -5.70 16.84 16.55
C ALA A 36 -6.36 15.46 16.64
N ILE A 37 -5.65 14.46 17.16
CA ILE A 37 -6.11 13.05 17.15
C ILE A 37 -7.05 12.75 18.32
N LEU A 38 -6.68 13.04 19.58
CA LEU A 38 -7.42 12.58 20.76
C LEU A 38 -8.73 13.33 20.97
N PRO A 39 -8.74 14.67 21.20
CA PRO A 39 -9.96 15.42 21.34
C PRO A 39 -10.60 15.80 20.00
N SER A 40 -9.91 15.52 18.87
CA SER A 40 -10.33 15.95 17.53
C SER A 40 -10.33 17.47 17.38
N GLY A 41 -9.25 18.14 17.87
CA GLY A 41 -9.16 19.60 17.93
C GLY A 41 -8.98 20.24 16.56
N ALA A 42 -9.95 21.06 16.15
CA ALA A 42 -9.85 21.87 14.94
C ALA A 42 -8.81 22.98 15.10
N ASP A 43 -8.67 23.56 16.29
CA ASP A 43 -7.60 24.48 16.68
C ASP A 43 -6.21 23.85 16.46
N ALA A 44 -6.02 22.61 16.87
CA ALA A 44 -4.77 21.88 16.67
C ALA A 44 -4.45 21.65 15.19
N THR A 45 -5.44 21.21 14.39
CA THR A 45 -5.23 20.97 12.95
C THR A 45 -4.96 22.28 12.20
N ARG A 46 -5.63 23.36 12.56
CA ARG A 46 -5.40 24.69 11.98
C ARG A 46 -4.01 25.22 12.34
N ALA A 47 -3.59 25.09 13.61
CA ALA A 47 -2.25 25.48 14.02
C ALA A 47 -1.17 24.68 13.29
N LEU A 48 -1.34 23.36 13.11
CA LEU A 48 -0.44 22.54 12.28
C LEU A 48 -0.37 23.07 10.84
N ALA A 49 -1.50 23.31 10.20
CA ALA A 49 -1.56 23.79 8.83
C ALA A 49 -0.87 25.16 8.66
N ASN A 50 -1.19 26.11 9.52
CA ASN A 50 -0.60 27.44 9.49
C ASN A 50 0.92 27.42 9.70
N ASN A 51 1.41 26.62 10.64
CA ASN A 51 2.85 26.54 10.95
C ASN A 51 3.64 25.75 9.92
N LEU A 52 3.08 24.70 9.31
CA LEU A 52 3.79 23.84 8.38
C LEU A 52 3.74 24.36 6.92
N CYS A 53 2.64 25.00 6.54
CA CYS A 53 2.42 25.44 5.16
C CYS A 53 2.13 26.94 5.02
N GLY A 54 2.05 27.68 6.12
CA GLY A 54 1.78 29.11 6.11
C GLY A 54 0.29 29.48 6.02
N SER A 55 -0.59 28.57 5.57
CA SER A 55 -2.04 28.77 5.58
C SER A 55 -2.80 27.44 5.53
N GLN A 56 -4.13 27.51 5.81
CA GLN A 56 -5.05 26.37 5.67
C GLN A 56 -5.13 25.87 4.23
N GLU A 57 -5.23 26.79 3.28
CA GLU A 57 -5.36 26.52 1.84
C GLU A 57 -4.10 25.77 1.33
N ALA A 58 -2.91 26.26 1.67
CA ALA A 58 -1.66 25.62 1.28
C ALA A 58 -1.52 24.21 1.88
N PHE A 59 -2.06 23.97 3.07
CA PHE A 59 -2.08 22.62 3.66
C PHE A 59 -3.10 21.72 2.97
N VAL A 60 -4.29 22.23 2.63
CA VAL A 60 -5.31 21.50 1.84
C VAL A 60 -4.75 21.09 0.49
N ASP A 61 -3.98 21.95 -0.18
CA ASP A 61 -3.29 21.59 -1.41
C ASP A 61 -2.36 20.38 -1.19
N LYS A 62 -1.61 20.33 -0.08
CA LYS A 62 -0.77 19.18 0.28
C LYS A 62 -1.58 17.91 0.58
N MET A 63 -2.74 18.03 1.21
CA MET A 63 -3.65 16.90 1.42
C MET A 63 -4.11 16.33 0.07
N ASN A 64 -4.51 17.17 -0.87
CA ASN A 64 -4.93 16.75 -2.20
C ASN A 64 -3.76 16.22 -3.07
N GLU A 65 -2.56 16.78 -2.97
CA GLU A 65 -1.35 16.22 -3.59
C GLU A 65 -1.08 14.78 -3.08
N LEU A 66 -1.24 14.54 -1.77
CA LEU A 66 -1.09 13.20 -1.19
C LEU A 66 -2.19 12.24 -1.68
N ALA A 67 -3.44 12.71 -1.76
CA ALA A 67 -4.54 11.93 -2.32
C ALA A 67 -4.25 11.48 -3.76
N GLN A 68 -3.74 12.37 -4.60
CA GLN A 68 -3.30 12.04 -5.97
C GLN A 68 -2.13 11.04 -5.97
N LYS A 69 -1.12 11.23 -5.12
CA LYS A 69 0.03 10.33 -4.99
C LYS A 69 -0.38 8.92 -4.58
N LEU A 70 -1.39 8.80 -3.73
CA LEU A 70 -1.97 7.51 -3.30
C LEU A 70 -3.00 6.98 -4.29
N ASN A 71 -3.25 7.69 -5.40
CA ASN A 71 -4.24 7.33 -6.43
C ASN A 71 -5.68 7.19 -5.88
N LEU A 72 -6.04 8.06 -4.92
CA LEU A 72 -7.38 8.12 -4.34
C LEU A 72 -8.31 8.86 -5.29
N LYS A 73 -9.14 8.13 -6.03
CA LYS A 73 -9.93 8.69 -7.13
C LYS A 73 -11.20 9.39 -6.66
N ASP A 74 -11.69 8.99 -5.50
CA ASP A 74 -12.97 9.43 -4.95
C ASP A 74 -12.78 10.21 -3.65
N THR A 75 -11.64 10.95 -3.55
CA THR A 75 -11.27 11.75 -2.38
C THR A 75 -10.87 13.17 -2.79
N HIS A 76 -11.48 14.15 -2.13
CA HIS A 76 -11.12 15.57 -2.26
C HIS A 76 -11.29 16.29 -0.91
N PHE A 77 -10.29 17.07 -0.54
CA PHE A 77 -10.25 17.85 0.70
C PHE A 77 -10.40 19.33 0.40
N VAL A 78 -11.17 20.06 1.22
CA VAL A 78 -11.33 21.52 1.14
C VAL A 78 -11.04 22.23 2.44
N ASN A 79 -10.88 21.49 3.55
CA ASN A 79 -10.49 22.04 4.84
C ASN A 79 -9.65 21.03 5.64
N THR A 80 -8.99 21.51 6.70
CA THR A 80 -8.13 20.71 7.58
C THR A 80 -8.88 20.10 8.77
N THR A 81 -10.13 20.50 8.99
CA THR A 81 -10.90 20.19 10.21
C THR A 81 -11.90 19.06 10.05
N GLY A 82 -12.26 18.72 8.80
CA GLY A 82 -13.29 17.73 8.49
C GLY A 82 -14.72 18.26 8.66
N ILE A 83 -14.91 19.59 8.75
CA ILE A 83 -16.24 20.21 8.72
C ILE A 83 -16.84 19.99 7.34
N HIS A 84 -18.16 19.75 7.32
CA HIS A 84 -18.87 19.47 6.08
C HIS A 84 -18.74 20.59 5.05
N ASP A 85 -18.48 20.17 3.81
CA ASP A 85 -18.57 20.95 2.58
C ASP A 85 -18.94 19.97 1.46
N GLU A 86 -19.74 20.38 0.48
CA GLU A 86 -20.18 19.52 -0.62
C GLU A 86 -19.01 19.00 -1.45
N ASN A 87 -17.88 19.71 -1.48
CA ASN A 87 -16.66 19.33 -2.18
C ASN A 87 -15.66 18.58 -1.28
N HIS A 88 -16.00 18.33 0.01
CA HIS A 88 -15.18 17.58 0.95
C HIS A 88 -15.71 16.16 1.08
N TYR A 89 -15.14 15.24 0.29
CA TYR A 89 -15.64 13.88 0.20
C TYR A 89 -14.52 12.83 0.15
N THR A 90 -14.85 11.62 0.53
CA THR A 90 -14.01 10.43 0.43
C THR A 90 -14.87 9.18 0.40
N THR A 91 -14.24 8.02 0.21
CA THR A 91 -14.86 6.70 0.38
C THR A 91 -14.22 5.94 1.53
N VAL A 92 -14.89 4.92 2.05
CA VAL A 92 -14.30 4.03 3.08
C VAL A 92 -13.06 3.31 2.54
N HIS A 93 -13.03 3.00 1.24
CA HIS A 93 -11.88 2.40 0.58
C HIS A 93 -10.67 3.35 0.56
N ASP A 94 -10.86 4.58 0.10
CA ASP A 94 -9.78 5.57 0.03
C ASP A 94 -9.26 5.93 1.42
N MET A 95 -10.17 6.04 2.40
CA MET A 95 -9.79 6.27 3.80
C MET A 95 -8.97 5.10 4.35
N ALA A 96 -9.27 3.84 3.99
CA ALA A 96 -8.45 2.70 4.38
C ALA A 96 -7.03 2.79 3.81
N LEU A 97 -6.87 3.25 2.56
CA LEU A 97 -5.55 3.48 1.94
C LEU A 97 -4.79 4.61 2.64
N ILE A 98 -5.48 5.70 3.06
CA ILE A 98 -4.86 6.78 3.85
C ILE A 98 -4.35 6.24 5.18
N VAL A 99 -5.16 5.47 5.91
CA VAL A 99 -4.74 4.89 7.20
C VAL A 99 -3.60 3.90 7.00
N GLN A 100 -3.67 3.04 5.97
CA GLN A 100 -2.60 2.10 5.62
C GLN A 100 -1.27 2.81 5.35
N TYR A 101 -1.31 3.94 4.65
CA TYR A 101 -0.13 4.75 4.41
C TYR A 101 0.39 5.41 5.71
N ALA A 102 -0.52 6.00 6.50
CA ALA A 102 -0.18 6.75 7.70
C ALA A 102 0.46 5.88 8.80
N ILE A 103 -0.06 4.66 9.04
CA ILE A 103 0.46 3.75 10.08
C ILE A 103 1.85 3.17 9.76
N GLN A 104 2.39 3.38 8.56
CA GLN A 104 3.78 3.06 8.24
C GLN A 104 4.75 4.02 8.95
N ASN A 105 4.28 5.19 9.39
CA ASN A 105 5.02 6.09 10.25
C ASN A 105 4.77 5.71 11.71
N GLU A 106 5.82 5.29 12.42
CA GLU A 106 5.73 4.82 13.80
C GLU A 106 5.25 5.93 14.76
N ASP A 107 5.63 7.19 14.55
CA ASP A 107 5.16 8.31 15.37
C ASP A 107 3.66 8.50 15.22
N PHE A 108 3.15 8.45 13.98
CA PHE A 108 1.70 8.49 13.74
C PHE A 108 1.01 7.30 14.40
N LYS A 109 1.51 6.07 14.19
CA LYS A 109 0.93 4.86 14.78
C LYS A 109 0.87 4.95 16.29
N ASN A 110 1.91 5.47 16.94
CA ASN A 110 1.98 5.69 18.37
C ASN A 110 0.94 6.71 18.86
N ILE A 111 0.79 7.86 18.16
CA ILE A 111 -0.19 8.89 18.50
C ILE A 111 -1.62 8.36 18.29
N TYR A 112 -1.87 7.65 17.18
CA TYR A 112 -3.15 7.04 16.84
C TYR A 112 -3.62 6.00 17.85
N ALA A 113 -2.68 5.28 18.47
CA ALA A 113 -2.93 4.27 19.51
C ALA A 113 -3.16 4.87 20.90
N GLN A 114 -2.87 6.15 21.13
CA GLN A 114 -3.01 6.74 22.45
C GLN A 114 -4.47 6.86 22.88
N ARG A 115 -4.69 6.61 24.16
CA ARG A 115 -6.00 6.74 24.79
C ARG A 115 -6.16 8.02 25.58
N TYR A 116 -5.06 8.55 26.12
CA TYR A 116 -5.00 9.83 26.85
C TYR A 116 -3.59 10.42 26.75
N LYS A 117 -3.48 11.73 26.84
CA LYS A 117 -2.23 12.48 26.87
C LYS A 117 -2.41 13.74 27.67
N THR A 118 -1.41 14.10 28.48
CA THR A 118 -1.26 15.44 29.05
C THR A 118 -0.30 16.22 28.15
N SER A 119 -0.62 17.47 27.84
CA SER A 119 0.24 18.36 27.06
C SER A 119 1.59 18.59 27.76
N SER A 120 2.61 18.93 26.98
CA SER A 120 3.98 19.13 27.49
C SER A 120 4.06 20.26 28.53
N ASN A 121 3.21 21.28 28.43
CA ASN A 121 3.08 22.38 29.37
C ASN A 121 2.17 22.06 30.57
N GLY A 122 1.51 20.88 30.58
CA GLY A 122 0.63 20.44 31.64
C GLY A 122 -0.75 21.10 31.69
N LEU A 123 -1.10 21.98 30.76
CA LEU A 123 -2.34 22.74 30.78
C LEU A 123 -3.54 21.94 30.26
N HIS A 124 -3.32 20.95 29.39
CA HIS A 124 -4.39 20.18 28.77
C HIS A 124 -4.26 18.69 29.08
N GLN A 125 -5.42 18.05 29.21
CA GLN A 125 -5.53 16.60 29.32
C GLN A 125 -6.54 16.12 28.29
N TRP A 126 -6.08 15.34 27.34
CA TRP A 126 -6.90 14.83 26.26
C TRP A 126 -7.15 13.34 26.38
N VAL A 127 -8.32 12.92 25.91
CA VAL A 127 -8.70 11.52 25.80
C VAL A 127 -9.17 11.24 24.37
N ASN A 128 -8.95 10.03 23.89
CA ASN A 128 -9.61 9.56 22.68
C ASN A 128 -11.11 9.44 22.96
N LYS A 129 -11.91 10.38 22.43
CA LYS A 129 -13.34 10.50 22.75
C LYS A 129 -14.12 9.22 22.48
N SER A 130 -13.82 8.51 21.37
CA SER A 130 -14.55 7.30 20.99
C SER A 130 -14.28 6.17 21.96
N MET A 131 -13.04 5.92 22.30
CA MET A 131 -12.63 4.92 23.28
C MET A 131 -13.17 5.22 24.68
N TYR A 132 -13.09 6.49 25.08
CA TYR A 132 -13.59 6.93 26.38
C TYR A 132 -15.12 6.73 26.51
N ASN A 133 -15.89 7.13 25.49
CA ASN A 133 -17.34 6.97 25.47
C ASN A 133 -17.75 5.50 25.43
N ALA A 134 -17.11 4.68 24.61
CA ALA A 134 -17.36 3.25 24.54
C ALA A 134 -17.09 2.56 25.88
N LYS A 135 -15.97 2.88 26.53
CA LYS A 135 -15.66 2.35 27.87
C LYS A 135 -16.72 2.77 28.94
N ARG A 136 -17.20 4.02 28.89
CA ARG A 136 -18.30 4.45 29.77
C ARG A 136 -19.60 3.69 29.52
N ALA A 137 -19.85 3.32 28.28
CA ALA A 137 -20.97 2.46 27.89
C ALA A 137 -20.71 0.96 28.18
N LYS A 138 -19.62 0.62 28.86
CA LYS A 138 -19.18 -0.75 29.17
C LYS A 138 -18.92 -1.63 27.96
N ILE A 139 -18.58 -1.03 26.82
CA ILE A 139 -18.16 -1.72 25.60
C ILE A 139 -16.66 -2.03 25.75
N ASN A 140 -16.29 -3.29 25.54
CA ASN A 140 -14.88 -3.69 25.50
C ASN A 140 -14.26 -3.22 24.17
N VAL A 141 -13.20 -2.41 24.22
CA VAL A 141 -12.47 -1.87 23.09
C VAL A 141 -10.98 -2.21 23.15
N ASP A 142 -10.60 -3.27 23.85
CA ASP A 142 -9.19 -3.61 24.07
C ASP A 142 -8.49 -4.05 22.78
N ASP A 143 -9.24 -4.63 21.84
CA ASP A 143 -8.75 -5.03 20.54
C ASP A 143 -8.76 -3.90 19.48
N ILE A 144 -9.28 -2.73 19.81
CA ILE A 144 -9.06 -1.51 19.00
C ILE A 144 -7.73 -0.90 19.41
N LEU A 145 -6.68 -1.12 18.64
CA LEU A 145 -5.31 -0.68 18.93
C LEU A 145 -5.17 0.85 18.81
N GLY A 146 -5.87 1.45 17.85
CA GLY A 146 -5.89 2.89 17.65
C GLY A 146 -7.10 3.29 16.82
N CYS A 147 -7.58 4.52 16.99
CA CYS A 147 -8.70 5.01 16.17
C CYS A 147 -8.81 6.53 16.12
N LYS A 148 -9.52 7.01 15.08
CA LYS A 148 -9.98 8.38 14.95
C LYS A 148 -11.43 8.41 14.48
N SER A 149 -12.27 9.15 15.19
CA SER A 149 -13.69 9.33 14.85
C SER A 149 -13.96 10.66 14.19
N GLY A 150 -15.07 10.73 13.46
CA GLY A 150 -15.68 11.94 12.92
C GLY A 150 -17.19 11.87 13.01
N TYR A 151 -17.82 13.03 13.06
CA TYR A 151 -19.26 13.18 12.97
C TYR A 151 -19.63 14.50 12.30
N THR A 152 -20.47 14.44 11.29
CA THR A 152 -21.26 15.57 10.78
C THR A 152 -22.70 15.09 10.60
N ASN A 153 -23.61 16.02 10.36
CA ASN A 153 -25.01 15.63 10.11
C ASN A 153 -25.15 14.82 8.82
N GLU A 154 -24.28 15.02 7.85
CA GLU A 154 -24.26 14.37 6.54
C GLU A 154 -23.54 13.03 6.60
N ALA A 155 -22.33 12.99 7.17
CA ALA A 155 -21.52 11.77 7.24
C ALA A 155 -21.94 10.82 8.37
N LYS A 156 -22.74 11.28 9.34
CA LYS A 156 -23.11 10.55 10.54
C LYS A 156 -21.88 10.14 11.37
N SER A 157 -21.96 9.04 12.12
CA SER A 157 -20.82 8.54 12.90
C SER A 157 -19.86 7.79 12.01
N CYS A 158 -18.60 8.23 12.00
CA CYS A 158 -17.51 7.60 11.24
C CYS A 158 -16.38 7.21 12.18
N LEU A 159 -15.70 6.11 11.86
CA LEU A 159 -14.52 5.65 12.58
C LEU A 159 -13.52 5.03 11.62
N SER A 160 -12.28 5.48 11.70
CA SER A 160 -11.13 4.71 11.21
C SER A 160 -10.47 4.04 12.40
N SER A 161 -10.05 2.78 12.26
CA SER A 161 -9.42 2.05 13.34
C SER A 161 -8.39 1.04 12.86
N LEU A 162 -7.37 0.83 13.68
CA LEU A 162 -6.45 -0.30 13.63
C LEU A 162 -6.84 -1.27 14.73
N ASN A 163 -7.07 -2.53 14.40
CA ASN A 163 -7.64 -3.50 15.32
C ASN A 163 -6.80 -4.76 15.34
N ARG A 164 -6.88 -5.52 16.45
CA ARG A 164 -6.32 -6.85 16.58
C ARG A 164 -7.41 -7.89 16.32
N VAL A 165 -7.16 -8.78 15.34
CA VAL A 165 -8.05 -9.90 15.03
C VAL A 165 -7.19 -11.14 14.81
N ASN A 166 -7.34 -12.17 15.66
CA ASN A 166 -6.56 -13.42 15.59
C ASN A 166 -5.04 -13.14 15.45
N ASP A 167 -4.49 -12.28 16.32
CA ASP A 167 -3.09 -11.82 16.34
C ASP A 167 -2.62 -11.04 15.09
N ASN A 168 -3.54 -10.66 14.20
CA ASN A 168 -3.25 -9.81 13.06
C ASN A 168 -3.76 -8.39 13.26
N GLU A 169 -3.04 -7.40 12.70
CA GLU A 169 -3.50 -6.02 12.65
C GLU A 169 -4.38 -5.81 11.42
N ILE A 170 -5.62 -5.38 11.64
CA ILE A 170 -6.62 -5.15 10.59
C ILE A 170 -7.11 -3.70 10.65
N ILE A 171 -7.06 -3.01 9.53
CA ILE A 171 -7.66 -1.68 9.38
C ILE A 171 -9.16 -1.86 9.12
N SER A 172 -9.99 -1.12 9.85
CA SER A 172 -11.42 -1.00 9.59
C SER A 172 -11.82 0.46 9.42
N ILE A 173 -12.66 0.71 8.45
CA ILE A 173 -13.28 2.01 8.22
C ILE A 173 -14.80 1.84 8.24
N VAL A 174 -15.45 2.50 9.17
CA VAL A 174 -16.90 2.61 9.25
C VAL A 174 -17.30 4.02 8.85
N GLY A 175 -18.19 4.14 7.89
CA GLY A 175 -18.77 5.40 7.46
C GLY A 175 -20.29 5.37 7.60
N HIS A 176 -20.90 6.52 7.90
CA HIS A 176 -22.35 6.73 7.94
C HIS A 176 -23.10 5.77 8.90
N SER A 177 -22.51 5.46 10.05
CA SER A 177 -23.16 4.65 11.08
C SER A 177 -24.32 5.43 11.73
N VAL A 178 -25.50 4.81 11.76
CA VAL A 178 -26.79 5.46 12.17
C VAL A 178 -27.53 4.66 13.26
N ASN A 179 -26.83 4.06 14.19
CA ASN A 179 -27.51 3.40 15.29
C ASN A 179 -28.17 4.45 16.20
N ASN A 180 -29.52 4.52 16.19
CA ASN A 180 -30.30 5.51 16.92
C ASN A 180 -30.19 5.37 18.44
N ASP A 181 -29.91 4.18 18.95
CA ASP A 181 -29.86 3.90 20.38
C ASP A 181 -28.50 4.22 21.00
N VAL A 182 -27.46 4.42 20.17
CA VAL A 182 -26.05 4.53 20.61
C VAL A 182 -25.27 5.59 19.86
N LYS A 183 -25.84 6.78 19.68
CA LYS A 183 -25.29 7.89 18.87
C LYS A 183 -23.81 8.22 19.10
N THR A 184 -23.29 8.05 20.31
CA THR A 184 -21.93 8.47 20.68
C THR A 184 -20.87 7.41 20.39
N HIS A 185 -21.25 6.17 20.08
CA HIS A 185 -20.34 5.05 19.83
C HIS A 185 -20.83 4.06 18.77
N ALA A 186 -21.81 4.45 17.95
CA ALA A 186 -22.37 3.61 16.90
C ALA A 186 -21.28 3.01 15.99
N ALA A 187 -20.38 3.83 15.45
CA ALA A 187 -19.30 3.37 14.59
C ALA A 187 -18.29 2.46 15.32
N VAL A 188 -18.14 2.59 16.65
CA VAL A 188 -17.33 1.65 17.46
C VAL A 188 -18.00 0.29 17.52
N SER A 189 -19.32 0.25 17.77
CA SER A 189 -20.09 -1.01 17.79
C SER A 189 -20.03 -1.71 16.45
N ASP A 190 -20.28 -1.00 15.35
CA ASP A 190 -20.19 -1.54 14.00
C ASP A 190 -18.79 -2.08 13.69
N THR A 191 -17.74 -1.37 14.14
CA THR A 191 -16.35 -1.85 14.02
C THR A 191 -16.15 -3.19 14.74
N LEU A 192 -16.63 -3.32 15.98
CA LEU A 192 -16.49 -4.55 16.75
C LEU A 192 -17.26 -5.71 16.12
N ASP A 193 -18.45 -5.45 15.58
CA ASP A 193 -19.24 -6.46 14.85
C ASP A 193 -18.51 -6.93 13.59
N ILE A 194 -17.94 -6.01 12.80
CA ILE A 194 -17.10 -6.33 11.65
C ILE A 194 -15.89 -7.18 12.09
N MET A 195 -15.17 -6.77 13.14
CA MET A 195 -13.98 -7.50 13.62
C MET A 195 -14.32 -8.89 14.12
N ASN A 196 -15.45 -9.03 14.81
CA ASN A 196 -15.94 -10.33 15.27
C ASN A 196 -16.28 -11.24 14.07
N TYR A 197 -17.00 -10.72 13.08
CA TYR A 197 -17.28 -11.45 11.84
C TYR A 197 -16.00 -11.87 11.12
N VAL A 198 -15.06 -10.94 10.94
CA VAL A 198 -13.78 -11.22 10.28
C VAL A 198 -12.99 -12.27 11.04
N GLY A 199 -12.92 -12.19 12.38
CA GLY A 199 -12.21 -13.16 13.21
C GLY A 199 -12.79 -14.57 13.18
N GLN A 200 -14.09 -14.69 12.93
CA GLN A 200 -14.77 -15.99 12.81
C GLN A 200 -14.65 -16.62 11.41
N HIS A 201 -14.58 -15.78 10.36
CA HIS A 201 -14.72 -16.26 8.99
C HIS A 201 -13.43 -16.14 8.15
N TYR A 202 -12.40 -15.44 8.64
CA TYR A 202 -11.16 -15.20 7.91
C TYR A 202 -9.94 -15.53 8.76
N SER A 203 -8.89 -16.00 8.11
CA SER A 203 -7.59 -16.24 8.75
C SER A 203 -6.44 -16.04 7.75
N LEU A 204 -5.21 -15.99 8.29
CA LEU A 204 -4.02 -15.85 7.48
C LEU A 204 -3.72 -17.19 6.79
N GLN A 205 -3.88 -17.25 5.47
CA GLN A 205 -3.67 -18.45 4.65
C GLN A 205 -2.36 -18.33 3.88
N SER A 206 -1.54 -19.39 3.89
CA SER A 206 -0.31 -19.44 3.09
C SER A 206 -0.62 -19.61 1.61
N ILE A 207 -0.20 -18.66 0.77
CA ILE A 207 -0.37 -18.70 -0.69
C ILE A 207 0.90 -19.08 -1.43
N LEU A 208 2.09 -18.69 -0.94
CA LEU A 208 3.39 -19.07 -1.49
C LEU A 208 4.32 -19.52 -0.36
N THR A 209 5.17 -20.51 -0.68
CA THR A 209 6.21 -20.99 0.24
C THR A 209 7.58 -20.65 -0.33
N LYS A 210 8.45 -20.07 0.49
CA LYS A 210 9.83 -19.74 0.14
C LYS A 210 10.56 -20.99 -0.38
N GLY A 211 11.30 -20.84 -1.48
CA GLY A 211 12.06 -21.92 -2.11
C GLY A 211 11.22 -22.86 -2.96
N ALA A 212 9.88 -22.78 -2.91
CA ALA A 212 9.03 -23.56 -3.81
C ALA A 212 9.32 -23.19 -5.28
N LYS A 213 9.39 -24.21 -6.13
CA LYS A 213 9.70 -24.03 -7.55
C LYS A 213 8.55 -23.32 -8.25
N VAL A 214 8.86 -22.19 -8.87
CA VAL A 214 7.92 -21.41 -9.69
C VAL A 214 7.97 -21.86 -11.14
N ARG A 215 9.17 -21.82 -11.73
CA ARG A 215 9.40 -22.20 -13.13
C ARG A 215 10.85 -22.56 -13.39
N THR A 216 11.08 -23.29 -14.49
CA THR A 216 12.41 -23.46 -15.07
C THR A 216 12.44 -22.69 -16.38
N LEU A 217 13.44 -21.82 -16.55
CA LEU A 217 13.67 -21.04 -17.77
C LEU A 217 14.82 -21.66 -18.54
N ASP A 218 14.62 -21.91 -19.83
CA ASP A 218 15.68 -22.31 -20.72
C ASP A 218 16.50 -21.08 -21.12
N VAL A 219 17.84 -21.24 -21.17
CA VAL A 219 18.78 -20.21 -21.62
C VAL A 219 19.45 -20.71 -22.90
N THR A 220 19.15 -20.02 -24.00
CA THR A 220 19.77 -20.36 -25.28
C THR A 220 21.19 -19.77 -25.36
N LEU A 221 22.05 -20.40 -26.16
CA LEU A 221 23.46 -20.02 -26.36
C LEU A 221 24.31 -20.01 -25.09
N ALA A 222 23.88 -20.70 -24.04
CA ALA A 222 24.65 -20.87 -22.81
C ALA A 222 25.76 -21.89 -22.96
N LYS A 223 26.91 -21.66 -22.29
CA LYS A 223 28.09 -22.53 -22.35
C LYS A 223 27.89 -23.83 -21.55
N ASP A 224 27.55 -23.71 -20.25
CA ASP A 224 27.53 -24.85 -19.33
C ASP A 224 26.13 -25.13 -18.75
N GLU A 225 25.31 -24.12 -18.50
CA GLU A 225 24.01 -24.26 -17.89
C GLU A 225 22.93 -23.71 -18.81
N GLN A 226 22.04 -24.56 -19.26
CA GLN A 226 20.99 -24.20 -20.21
C GLN A 226 19.66 -23.90 -19.52
N LYS A 227 19.58 -24.04 -18.18
CA LYS A 227 18.34 -23.89 -17.43
C LYS A 227 18.55 -23.15 -16.12
N ILE A 228 17.65 -22.24 -15.82
CA ILE A 228 17.59 -21.53 -14.54
C ILE A 228 16.29 -21.92 -13.83
N ALA A 229 16.39 -22.45 -12.62
CA ALA A 229 15.24 -22.65 -11.76
C ALA A 229 14.90 -21.34 -11.06
N ILE A 230 13.67 -20.89 -11.21
CA ILE A 230 13.09 -19.78 -10.48
C ILE A 230 12.30 -20.36 -9.30
N THR A 231 12.55 -19.84 -8.11
CA THR A 231 11.88 -20.25 -6.87
C THR A 231 11.33 -19.02 -6.17
N ASN A 232 10.26 -19.19 -5.37
CA ASN A 232 9.73 -18.11 -4.55
C ASN A 232 10.80 -17.56 -3.60
N LEU A 233 10.91 -16.25 -3.51
CA LEU A 233 11.90 -15.56 -2.68
C LEU A 233 11.45 -15.51 -1.21
N ASN A 234 10.14 -15.45 -0.95
CA ASN A 234 9.55 -15.27 0.36
C ASN A 234 8.41 -16.27 0.62
N ASP A 235 8.11 -16.49 1.91
CA ASP A 235 6.82 -17.00 2.33
C ASP A 235 5.81 -15.87 2.21
N VAL A 236 4.68 -16.12 1.58
CA VAL A 236 3.62 -15.12 1.38
C VAL A 236 2.31 -15.69 1.89
N SER A 237 1.64 -14.93 2.73
CA SER A 237 0.30 -15.25 3.24
C SER A 237 -0.66 -14.10 2.95
N ALA A 238 -1.94 -14.42 2.80
CA ALA A 238 -3.00 -13.45 2.64
C ALA A 238 -4.13 -13.77 3.63
N PHE A 239 -4.85 -12.73 4.06
CA PHE A 239 -6.00 -12.87 4.94
C PHE A 239 -7.22 -13.24 4.07
N LEU A 240 -7.62 -14.51 4.11
CA LEU A 240 -8.62 -15.11 3.21
C LEU A 240 -9.70 -15.84 4.02
N PRO A 241 -10.87 -16.13 3.42
CA PRO A 241 -11.92 -16.93 4.07
C PRO A 241 -11.39 -18.26 4.62
N ASN A 242 -11.95 -18.73 5.73
CA ASN A 242 -11.53 -20.00 6.37
C ASN A 242 -11.80 -21.22 5.50
N ASP A 243 -12.80 -21.15 4.61
CA ASP A 243 -13.15 -22.16 3.61
C ASP A 243 -12.40 -21.99 2.28
N PHE A 244 -11.40 -21.11 2.26
CA PHE A 244 -10.54 -20.87 1.09
C PHE A 244 -9.91 -22.16 0.58
N ASN A 245 -10.03 -22.39 -0.74
CA ASN A 245 -9.32 -23.44 -1.42
C ASN A 245 -8.13 -22.86 -2.20
N LYS A 246 -6.96 -23.43 -2.02
CA LYS A 246 -5.73 -22.98 -2.72
C LYS A 246 -5.83 -23.13 -4.24
N ASP A 247 -6.68 -24.03 -4.73
CA ASP A 247 -6.94 -24.23 -6.16
C ASP A 247 -7.72 -23.05 -6.79
N ASP A 248 -8.33 -22.19 -5.97
CA ASP A 248 -9.01 -20.97 -6.43
C ASP A 248 -8.04 -19.80 -6.70
N LEU A 249 -6.73 -20.00 -6.45
CA LEU A 249 -5.72 -19.01 -6.79
C LEU A 249 -5.36 -19.07 -8.26
N GLU A 250 -5.43 -17.92 -8.90
CA GLU A 250 -4.94 -17.75 -10.26
C GLU A 250 -3.50 -17.22 -10.25
N TYR A 251 -2.57 -17.96 -10.85
CA TYR A 251 -1.16 -17.59 -10.98
C TYR A 251 -0.88 -17.12 -12.40
N LYS A 252 -0.58 -15.84 -12.59
CA LYS A 252 -0.18 -15.27 -13.88
C LYS A 252 1.32 -15.04 -13.91
N TYR A 253 2.00 -15.76 -14.81
CA TYR A 253 3.44 -15.66 -14.99
C TYR A 253 3.78 -14.93 -16.28
N SER A 254 4.69 -13.96 -16.20
CA SER A 254 5.27 -13.29 -17.36
C SER A 254 6.79 -13.43 -17.31
N PHE A 255 7.35 -14.39 -18.09
CA PHE A 255 8.78 -14.61 -18.16
C PHE A 255 9.29 -14.40 -19.58
N LYS A 256 10.41 -13.67 -19.70
CA LYS A 256 11.09 -13.49 -20.98
C LYS A 256 11.87 -14.72 -21.38
N LYS A 257 12.08 -14.89 -22.68
CA LYS A 257 13.09 -15.85 -23.19
C LYS A 257 14.48 -15.33 -22.86
N LEU A 258 15.34 -16.23 -22.38
CA LEU A 258 16.69 -15.88 -22.01
C LEU A 258 17.68 -16.36 -23.06
N GLU A 259 18.61 -15.47 -23.42
CA GLU A 259 19.75 -15.76 -24.29
C GLU A 259 21.03 -15.32 -23.58
N ALA A 260 22.03 -16.22 -23.56
CA ALA A 260 23.32 -15.89 -22.97
C ALA A 260 24.09 -14.85 -23.80
N PRO A 261 24.84 -13.91 -23.19
CA PRO A 261 25.17 -13.88 -21.76
C PRO A 261 24.03 -13.31 -20.91
N VAL A 262 23.77 -13.90 -19.72
CA VAL A 262 22.79 -13.42 -18.76
C VAL A 262 23.54 -12.95 -17.51
N LYS A 263 23.28 -11.71 -17.06
CA LYS A 263 23.95 -11.15 -15.89
C LYS A 263 23.24 -11.54 -14.61
N LYS A 264 24.00 -11.72 -13.53
CA LYS A 264 23.41 -11.86 -12.19
C LYS A 264 22.60 -10.62 -11.83
N GLY A 265 21.39 -10.80 -11.30
CA GLY A 265 20.46 -9.71 -10.95
C GLY A 265 19.65 -9.17 -12.14
N GLU A 266 19.77 -9.76 -13.32
CA GLU A 266 18.96 -9.38 -14.48
C GLU A 266 17.50 -9.83 -14.29
N LYS A 267 16.54 -8.90 -14.43
CA LYS A 267 15.11 -9.20 -14.36
C LYS A 267 14.71 -10.20 -15.45
N VAL A 268 14.08 -11.29 -15.05
CA VAL A 268 13.66 -12.39 -15.95
C VAL A 268 12.15 -12.51 -16.10
N GLY A 269 11.39 -11.91 -15.22
CA GLY A 269 9.94 -11.96 -15.28
C GLY A 269 9.26 -11.55 -13.98
N ASP A 270 7.96 -11.76 -13.93
CA ASP A 270 7.13 -11.51 -12.77
C ASP A 270 6.06 -12.60 -12.57
N LEU A 271 5.60 -12.70 -11.34
CA LEU A 271 4.44 -13.48 -10.90
C LEU A 271 3.40 -12.53 -10.32
N LYS A 272 2.15 -12.71 -10.70
CA LYS A 272 0.98 -12.13 -10.03
C LYS A 272 0.08 -13.25 -9.54
N VAL A 273 -0.38 -13.14 -8.30
CA VAL A 273 -1.31 -14.09 -7.68
C VAL A 273 -2.63 -13.38 -7.43
N TYR A 274 -3.71 -13.95 -7.93
CA TYR A 274 -5.05 -13.41 -7.78
C TYR A 274 -5.95 -14.40 -7.03
N TYR A 275 -6.93 -13.85 -6.33
CA TYR A 275 -8.08 -14.57 -5.78
C TYR A 275 -9.34 -13.79 -6.12
N GLN A 276 -10.32 -14.42 -6.79
CA GLN A 276 -11.55 -13.76 -7.23
C GLN A 276 -11.29 -12.41 -7.94
N ASP A 277 -10.39 -12.41 -8.93
CA ASP A 277 -9.95 -11.25 -9.71
C ASP A 277 -9.21 -10.15 -8.92
N LYS A 278 -9.04 -10.30 -7.60
CA LYS A 278 -8.25 -9.37 -6.77
C LYS A 278 -6.78 -9.79 -6.75
N LEU A 279 -5.89 -8.83 -7.04
CA LEU A 279 -4.45 -9.04 -6.92
C LEU A 279 -4.09 -9.16 -5.43
N LEU A 280 -3.61 -10.34 -5.02
CA LEU A 280 -3.12 -10.59 -3.66
C LEU A 280 -1.63 -10.29 -3.52
N TYR A 281 -0.84 -10.64 -4.55
CA TYR A 281 0.61 -10.54 -4.49
C TYR A 281 1.22 -10.37 -5.88
N GLN A 282 2.31 -9.64 -5.94
CA GLN A 282 3.15 -9.50 -7.13
C GLN A 282 4.62 -9.54 -6.74
N GLU A 283 5.42 -10.30 -7.48
CA GLU A 283 6.86 -10.41 -7.29
C GLU A 283 7.61 -10.36 -8.61
N GLU A 284 8.74 -9.66 -8.62
CA GLU A 284 9.68 -9.64 -9.76
C GLU A 284 10.82 -10.61 -9.50
N TYR A 285 11.16 -11.41 -10.49
CA TYR A 285 12.24 -12.37 -10.41
C TYR A 285 13.45 -11.91 -11.22
N ALA A 286 14.62 -12.09 -10.62
CA ALA A 286 15.91 -11.83 -11.25
C ALA A 286 16.79 -13.07 -11.21
N THR A 287 17.77 -13.14 -12.10
CA THR A 287 18.77 -14.23 -12.11
C THR A 287 19.64 -14.18 -10.86
N THR A 288 19.91 -15.33 -10.29
CA THR A 288 20.83 -15.48 -9.15
C THR A 288 22.27 -15.78 -9.58
N LYS A 289 22.46 -16.13 -10.86
CA LYS A 289 23.73 -16.54 -11.45
C LYS A 289 24.03 -15.72 -12.69
N GLU A 290 25.31 -15.61 -13.01
CA GLU A 290 25.80 -15.17 -14.31
C GLU A 290 25.95 -16.39 -15.21
N ILE A 291 25.52 -16.29 -16.49
CA ILE A 291 25.61 -17.36 -17.48
C ILE A 291 26.35 -16.82 -18.69
N GLU A 292 27.49 -17.41 -18.97
CA GLU A 292 28.34 -17.06 -20.12
C GLU A 292 27.77 -17.62 -21.42
N LYS A 293 28.02 -16.89 -22.51
CA LYS A 293 27.69 -17.34 -23.88
C LYS A 293 28.67 -18.39 -24.34
N ASP A 294 28.15 -19.45 -24.95
CA ASP A 294 28.98 -20.41 -25.72
C ASP A 294 29.36 -19.77 -27.07
N THR A 295 30.47 -19.01 -27.04
CA THR A 295 30.97 -18.30 -28.23
C THR A 295 31.35 -19.25 -29.33
N PHE A 296 31.84 -20.46 -29.00
CA PHE A 296 32.26 -21.46 -30.00
C PHE A 296 31.06 -22.04 -30.76
N SER A 297 30.04 -22.51 -30.03
CA SER A 297 28.80 -23.02 -30.63
C SER A 297 28.04 -21.94 -31.40
N TYR A 298 28.07 -20.69 -30.92
CA TYR A 298 27.50 -19.57 -31.65
C TYR A 298 28.20 -19.34 -32.99
N ILE A 299 29.54 -19.25 -33.01
CA ILE A 299 30.31 -19.09 -34.25
C ILE A 299 30.08 -20.27 -35.20
N LEU A 300 30.05 -21.48 -34.67
CA LEU A 300 29.79 -22.70 -35.48
C LEU A 300 28.39 -22.65 -36.10
N GLY A 301 27.37 -22.17 -35.35
CA GLY A 301 26.00 -21.95 -35.86
C GLY A 301 25.97 -20.92 -36.97
N VAL A 302 26.60 -19.77 -36.79
CA VAL A 302 26.71 -18.72 -37.83
C VAL A 302 27.42 -19.24 -39.05
N VAL A 303 28.53 -19.98 -38.89
CA VAL A 303 29.25 -20.59 -39.98
C VAL A 303 28.37 -21.60 -40.73
N LYS A 304 27.64 -22.45 -40.01
CA LYS A 304 26.72 -23.45 -40.60
C LYS A 304 25.58 -22.76 -41.37
N ASP A 305 24.97 -21.73 -40.81
CA ASP A 305 23.79 -21.09 -41.40
C ASP A 305 24.15 -20.16 -42.57
N PHE A 306 25.32 -19.56 -42.54
CA PHE A 306 25.79 -18.65 -43.63
C PHE A 306 26.75 -19.31 -44.60
N MET A 307 27.76 -20.02 -44.14
CA MET A 307 28.77 -20.57 -45.05
C MET A 307 28.32 -21.83 -45.77
N PHE A 308 27.47 -22.65 -45.19
CA PHE A 308 27.07 -23.91 -45.85
C PHE A 308 26.28 -23.65 -47.16
N PRO A 309 25.20 -22.84 -47.19
CA PRO A 309 24.50 -22.56 -48.43
C PRO A 309 25.33 -21.71 -49.43
N TYR A 310 26.11 -20.75 -48.92
CA TYR A 310 26.93 -19.88 -49.79
C TYR A 310 28.24 -20.59 -50.24
N GLY A 311 28.82 -21.44 -49.40
CA GLY A 311 29.96 -22.29 -49.73
C GLY A 311 29.63 -23.22 -50.88
N LEU A 312 28.44 -23.86 -50.85
CA LEU A 312 27.97 -24.71 -51.94
C LEU A 312 27.79 -23.91 -53.25
N ALA A 313 27.23 -22.71 -53.14
CA ALA A 313 27.06 -21.82 -54.29
C ALA A 313 28.41 -21.36 -54.90
N ILE A 314 29.40 -21.08 -54.06
CA ILE A 314 30.76 -20.72 -54.51
C ILE A 314 31.40 -21.91 -55.19
N ILE A 315 31.30 -23.13 -54.65
CA ILE A 315 31.82 -24.35 -55.25
C ILE A 315 31.17 -24.59 -56.62
N LEU A 316 29.85 -24.43 -56.71
CA LEU A 316 29.13 -24.59 -57.99
C LEU A 316 29.56 -23.54 -59.04
N VAL A 317 29.79 -22.30 -58.61
CA VAL A 317 30.33 -21.24 -59.50
C VAL A 317 31.73 -21.56 -59.96
N ILE A 318 32.61 -22.05 -59.09
CA ILE A 318 33.97 -22.51 -59.45
C ILE A 318 33.93 -23.64 -60.45
N ILE A 319 33.09 -24.67 -60.16
CA ILE A 319 32.91 -25.80 -61.10
C ILE A 319 32.38 -25.31 -62.45
N TYR A 320 31.43 -24.42 -62.47
CA TYR A 320 30.89 -23.85 -63.68
C TYR A 320 31.97 -23.08 -64.51
N ILE A 321 32.80 -22.27 -63.83
CA ILE A 321 33.89 -21.53 -64.46
C ILE A 321 34.93 -22.54 -65.05
N LEU A 322 35.24 -23.62 -64.35
CA LEU A 322 36.13 -24.64 -64.82
C LEU A 322 35.59 -25.36 -66.06
N ILE A 323 34.30 -25.70 -66.07
CA ILE A 323 33.63 -26.30 -67.23
C ILE A 323 33.66 -25.35 -68.44
N LEU A 324 33.42 -24.07 -68.22
CA LEU A 324 33.50 -23.07 -69.29
C LEU A 324 34.91 -22.93 -69.85
N ARG A 325 35.94 -23.04 -69.01
CA ARG A 325 37.34 -23.03 -69.45
C ARG A 325 37.75 -24.27 -70.23
N MET A 326 37.21 -25.44 -69.85
CA MET A 326 37.43 -26.69 -70.58
C MET A 326 36.73 -26.73 -71.95
N LYS A 327 35.60 -26.03 -72.13
CA LYS A 327 34.89 -25.93 -73.41
C LYS A 327 35.54 -24.92 -74.40
N LYS A 328 36.49 -24.11 -73.95
CA LYS A 328 37.22 -23.13 -74.76
C LYS A 328 38.61 -23.60 -75.19
N ARG A 329 39.01 -24.82 -74.78
CA ARG A 329 40.13 -25.57 -75.28
C ARG A 329 39.62 -26.71 -76.21
#